data_65c5419134c9c2d36df9ef4818045c79
#
_entry.id   65c5419134c9c2d36df9ef4818045c79
#
_cell.length_a   1.000
_cell.length_b   1.000
_cell.length_c   1.000
_cell.angle_alpha   90.00
_cell.angle_beta   90.00
_cell.angle_gamma   90.00
#
_symmetry.space_group_name_H-M   'P 1'
#
loop_
_entity.id
_entity.type
_entity.pdbx_description
1 polymer ?
#
loop_
_entity_poly.entity_id
_entity_poly.type
_entity_poly.pdbx_seq_one_letter_code
_entity_poly.pdbx_strand_id
1 'polypeptide(L)'
;NEIVTKILTPAKKPSFAYFNLHETLQRVLALTNAEANNNLNIERDYDPSIPEIYGDKNLFIQAVINIVRNALQACSDFSETPQLGIKTHITYRQPINGNIHATLAEIEISDNGPGIDSELHDQIFFPMVSSKESGSGIGLSIAQDIIRIHGGAISFDRKNNQTIFSILIPISNNIQKAQSA
;
A
#
# COMPACT_ATOMS: atom_id res chain seq x y z
N ASN A 1 -16.03 3.62 21.19
CA ASN A 1 -14.91 3.97 22.10
C ASN A 1 -13.53 3.60 21.54
N GLU A 2 -13.43 2.74 20.50
CA GLU A 2 -12.12 2.42 19.87
C GLU A 2 -11.51 3.60 19.06
N ILE A 3 -12.33 4.47 18.50
CA ILE A 3 -11.86 5.63 17.72
C ILE A 3 -11.14 6.65 18.61
N VAL A 4 -11.64 6.87 19.83
CA VAL A 4 -11.05 7.83 20.80
C VAL A 4 -9.71 7.32 21.33
N THR A 5 -9.54 6.01 21.49
CA THR A 5 -8.29 5.42 21.99
C THR A 5 -7.17 5.50 20.94
N LYS A 6 -7.49 5.45 19.64
CA LYS A 6 -6.50 5.62 18.57
C LYS A 6 -5.98 7.06 18.40
N ILE A 7 -6.76 8.05 18.82
CA ILE A 7 -6.38 9.47 18.74
C ILE A 7 -5.49 9.88 19.93
N LEU A 8 -5.59 9.18 21.07
CA LEU A 8 -4.89 9.52 22.31
C LEU A 8 -3.60 8.73 22.57
N THR A 9 -3.26 7.75 21.76
CA THR A 9 -1.92 7.14 21.82
C THR A 9 -0.89 8.14 21.28
N PRO A 10 0.11 8.56 22.07
CA PRO A 10 1.15 9.45 21.56
C PRO A 10 1.79 8.78 20.34
N ALA A 11 1.76 9.46 19.21
CA ALA A 11 2.32 8.98 17.96
C ALA A 11 3.78 8.59 18.21
N LYS A 12 4.06 7.29 18.28
CA LYS A 12 5.44 6.80 18.42
C LYS A 12 6.24 7.36 17.25
N LYS A 13 7.36 8.02 17.53
CA LYS A 13 8.22 8.55 16.46
C LYS A 13 8.54 7.40 15.49
N PRO A 14 8.45 7.63 14.17
CA PRO A 14 8.80 6.62 13.17
C PRO A 14 10.21 6.06 13.40
N SER A 15 10.35 4.75 13.36
CA SER A 15 11.62 4.05 13.56
C SER A 15 12.12 3.53 12.21
N PHE A 16 12.93 4.32 11.52
CA PHE A 16 13.44 4.00 10.19
C PHE A 16 14.62 3.04 10.25
N ALA A 17 14.53 1.95 9.47
CA ALA A 17 15.57 0.97 9.29
C ALA A 17 15.44 0.34 7.89
N TYR A 18 16.47 -0.38 7.43
CA TYR A 18 16.34 -1.19 6.22
C TYR A 18 15.53 -2.45 6.52
N PHE A 19 14.61 -2.81 5.62
CA PHE A 19 13.80 -4.02 5.72
C PHE A 19 13.52 -4.63 4.34
N ASN A 20 13.32 -5.95 4.33
CA ASN A 20 12.95 -6.69 3.13
C ASN A 20 11.49 -6.43 2.77
N LEU A 21 11.26 -5.88 1.57
CA LEU A 21 9.94 -5.54 1.06
C LEU A 21 9.06 -6.80 0.92
N HIS A 22 9.59 -7.85 0.27
CA HIS A 22 8.80 -9.05 -0.05
C HIS A 22 8.41 -9.84 1.21
N GLU A 23 9.33 -9.96 2.19
CA GLU A 23 9.00 -10.54 3.50
C GLU A 23 7.86 -9.77 4.17
N THR A 24 7.89 -8.46 4.06
CA THR A 24 6.87 -7.58 4.64
C THR A 24 5.52 -7.77 3.95
N LEU A 25 5.49 -7.83 2.62
CA LEU A 25 4.28 -8.10 1.84
C LEU A 25 3.72 -9.50 2.15
N GLN A 26 4.57 -10.53 2.23
CA GLN A 26 4.14 -11.88 2.58
C GLN A 26 3.48 -11.94 3.96
N ARG A 27 4.03 -11.19 4.93
CA ARG A 27 3.42 -11.09 6.28
C ARG A 27 2.04 -10.45 6.24
N VAL A 28 1.86 -9.38 5.48
CA VAL A 28 0.56 -8.74 5.28
C VAL A 28 -0.43 -9.72 4.67
N LEU A 29 -0.05 -10.40 3.60
CA LEU A 29 -0.93 -11.35 2.93
C LEU A 29 -1.32 -12.54 3.82
N ALA A 30 -0.40 -13.05 4.64
CA ALA A 30 -0.70 -14.12 5.58
C ALA A 30 -1.76 -13.69 6.61
N LEU A 31 -1.62 -12.47 7.16
CA LEU A 31 -2.60 -11.91 8.11
C LEU A 31 -3.97 -11.73 7.45
N THR A 32 -4.00 -11.15 6.25
CA THR A 32 -5.25 -10.83 5.56
C THR A 32 -5.97 -12.09 5.07
N ASN A 33 -5.22 -13.08 4.59
CA ASN A 33 -5.78 -14.37 4.18
C ASN A 33 -6.37 -15.15 5.37
N ALA A 34 -5.74 -15.07 6.54
CA ALA A 34 -6.28 -15.65 7.76
C ALA A 34 -7.60 -14.98 8.18
N GLU A 35 -7.72 -13.65 8.05
CA GLU A 35 -8.96 -12.89 8.28
C GLU A 35 -10.09 -13.32 7.32
N ALA A 36 -9.75 -13.69 6.08
CA ALA A 36 -10.69 -14.14 5.05
C ALA A 36 -10.94 -15.67 5.06
N ASN A 37 -10.66 -16.35 6.17
CA ASN A 37 -10.82 -17.82 6.31
C ASN A 37 -10.06 -18.64 5.25
N ASN A 38 -8.91 -18.15 4.78
CA ASN A 38 -8.06 -18.78 3.76
C ASN A 38 -8.75 -19.04 2.40
N ASN A 39 -9.73 -18.24 2.05
CA ASN A 39 -10.54 -18.43 0.83
C ASN A 39 -10.19 -17.42 -0.29
N LEU A 40 -8.99 -16.81 -0.24
CA LEU A 40 -8.55 -15.84 -1.22
C LEU A 40 -7.65 -16.47 -2.28
N ASN A 41 -7.97 -16.18 -3.55
CA ASN A 41 -7.02 -16.42 -4.64
C ASN A 41 -6.05 -15.25 -4.70
N ILE A 42 -4.77 -15.50 -4.31
CA ILE A 42 -3.73 -14.48 -4.27
C ILE A 42 -2.65 -14.78 -5.28
N GLU A 43 -2.55 -13.97 -6.32
CA GLU A 43 -1.43 -13.99 -7.27
C GLU A 43 -0.26 -13.15 -6.76
N ARG A 44 0.98 -13.66 -6.95
CA ARG A 44 2.21 -12.98 -6.54
C ARG A 44 3.21 -12.99 -7.69
N ASP A 45 3.69 -11.80 -8.05
CA ASP A 45 4.74 -11.61 -9.06
C ASP A 45 5.78 -10.64 -8.49
N TYR A 46 6.83 -11.18 -7.91
CA TYR A 46 7.84 -10.41 -7.17
C TYR A 46 9.14 -10.32 -7.94
N ASP A 47 9.62 -9.09 -8.17
CA ASP A 47 10.94 -8.83 -8.70
C ASP A 47 12.01 -9.04 -7.61
N PRO A 48 12.82 -10.14 -7.68
CA PRO A 48 13.80 -10.45 -6.66
C PRO A 48 14.99 -9.47 -6.64
N SER A 49 15.10 -8.58 -7.62
CA SER A 49 16.17 -7.59 -7.69
C SER A 49 15.94 -6.37 -6.80
N ILE A 50 14.74 -6.21 -6.23
CA ILE A 50 14.45 -5.11 -5.31
C ILE A 50 15.26 -5.28 -4.01
N PRO A 51 16.15 -4.32 -3.67
CA PRO A 51 16.93 -4.39 -2.44
C PRO A 51 16.05 -4.08 -1.22
N GLU A 52 16.63 -4.18 -0.03
CA GLU A 52 15.98 -3.66 1.17
C GLU A 52 15.66 -2.18 1.02
N ILE A 53 14.46 -1.77 1.43
CA ILE A 53 14.00 -0.39 1.43
C ILE A 53 14.20 0.24 2.81
N TYR A 54 14.47 1.55 2.84
CA TYR A 54 14.66 2.30 4.08
C TYR A 54 13.34 2.92 4.52
N GLY A 55 12.87 2.56 5.72
CA GLY A 55 11.59 3.04 6.23
C GLY A 55 11.23 2.46 7.59
N ASP A 56 10.05 2.82 8.08
CA ASP A 56 9.44 2.19 9.25
C ASP A 56 8.58 0.99 8.80
N LYS A 57 9.11 -0.23 9.02
CA LYS A 57 8.46 -1.50 8.64
C LYS A 57 7.02 -1.61 9.18
N ASN A 58 6.76 -1.15 10.41
CA ASN A 58 5.45 -1.29 11.02
C ASN A 58 4.43 -0.34 10.40
N LEU A 59 4.82 0.91 10.17
CA LEU A 59 3.99 1.86 9.43
C LEU A 59 3.73 1.37 8.00
N PHE A 60 4.77 0.86 7.32
CA PHE A 60 4.62 0.32 5.98
C PHE A 60 3.63 -0.86 5.94
N ILE A 61 3.72 -1.81 6.89
CA ILE A 61 2.73 -2.88 7.07
C ILE A 61 1.33 -2.31 7.22
N GLN A 62 1.14 -1.29 8.04
CA GLN A 62 -0.16 -0.64 8.23
C GLN A 62 -0.72 -0.05 6.94
N ALA A 63 0.11 0.64 6.15
CA ALA A 63 -0.30 1.19 4.87
C ALA A 63 -0.77 0.10 3.90
N VAL A 64 0.02 -0.96 3.75
CA VAL A 64 -0.31 -2.08 2.85
C VAL A 64 -1.56 -2.83 3.32
N ILE A 65 -1.72 -3.08 4.63
CA ILE A 65 -2.94 -3.70 5.18
C ILE A 65 -4.19 -2.86 4.83
N ASN A 66 -4.12 -1.53 4.95
CA ASN A 66 -5.25 -0.67 4.62
C ASN A 66 -5.67 -0.79 3.15
N ILE A 67 -4.70 -0.85 2.24
CA ILE A 67 -4.96 -1.01 0.80
C ILE A 67 -5.51 -2.41 0.50
N VAL A 68 -4.86 -3.46 1.03
CA VAL A 68 -5.28 -4.86 0.82
C VAL A 68 -6.68 -5.10 1.38
N ARG A 69 -7.00 -4.61 2.57
CA ARG A 69 -8.35 -4.73 3.14
C ARG A 69 -9.40 -3.99 2.30
N ASN A 70 -9.05 -2.81 1.75
CA ASN A 70 -9.95 -2.09 0.85
C ASN A 70 -10.23 -2.90 -0.42
N ALA A 71 -9.20 -3.49 -1.03
CA ALA A 71 -9.30 -4.38 -2.18
C ALA A 71 -10.17 -5.61 -1.88
N LEU A 72 -9.93 -6.28 -0.76
CA LEU A 72 -10.71 -7.46 -0.35
C LEU A 72 -12.17 -7.16 -0.12
N GLN A 73 -12.48 -6.06 0.56
CA GLN A 73 -13.87 -5.64 0.76
C GLN A 73 -14.56 -5.35 -0.57
N ALA A 74 -13.85 -4.72 -1.54
CA ALA A 74 -14.40 -4.47 -2.86
C ALA A 74 -14.71 -5.77 -3.61
N CYS A 75 -13.82 -6.77 -3.53
CA CYS A 75 -14.03 -8.07 -4.16
C CYS A 75 -15.16 -8.88 -3.51
N SER A 76 -15.17 -8.95 -2.17
CA SER A 76 -16.12 -9.80 -1.43
C SER A 76 -17.57 -9.35 -1.63
N ASP A 77 -17.78 -8.07 -1.82
CA ASP A 77 -19.12 -7.50 -2.05
C ASP A 77 -19.60 -7.68 -3.51
N PHE A 78 -18.70 -8.00 -4.44
CA PHE A 78 -18.96 -7.95 -5.88
C PHE A 78 -18.74 -9.29 -6.60
N SER A 79 -17.80 -10.13 -6.15
CA SER A 79 -17.38 -11.34 -6.86
C SER A 79 -17.55 -12.60 -6.01
N GLU A 80 -18.08 -13.66 -6.62
CA GLU A 80 -18.13 -15.00 -6.00
C GLU A 80 -16.72 -15.63 -5.86
N THR A 81 -15.76 -15.14 -6.66
CA THR A 81 -14.36 -15.56 -6.66
C THR A 81 -13.43 -14.36 -6.48
N PRO A 82 -13.26 -13.87 -5.23
CA PRO A 82 -12.37 -12.76 -4.95
C PRO A 82 -10.93 -13.05 -5.38
N GLN A 83 -10.34 -12.15 -6.16
CA GLN A 83 -8.95 -12.25 -6.63
C GLN A 83 -8.17 -11.03 -6.16
N LEU A 84 -7.00 -11.29 -5.61
CA LEU A 84 -6.04 -10.27 -5.23
C LEU A 84 -4.70 -10.55 -5.94
N GLY A 85 -4.15 -9.56 -6.63
CA GLY A 85 -2.81 -9.64 -7.20
C GLY A 85 -1.86 -8.73 -6.44
N ILE A 86 -0.62 -9.20 -6.23
CA ILE A 86 0.47 -8.31 -5.80
C ILE A 86 1.66 -8.52 -6.71
N LYS A 87 2.06 -7.43 -7.36
CA LYS A 87 3.22 -7.39 -8.24
C LYS A 87 4.21 -6.37 -7.71
N THR A 88 5.51 -6.66 -7.85
CA THR A 88 6.57 -5.71 -7.54
C THR A 88 7.57 -5.63 -8.69
N HIS A 89 8.09 -4.44 -8.98
CA HIS A 89 9.17 -4.26 -9.94
C HIS A 89 9.95 -2.98 -9.63
N ILE A 90 11.14 -2.88 -10.22
CA ILE A 90 11.93 -1.64 -10.17
C ILE A 90 11.48 -0.75 -11.32
N THR A 91 11.19 0.51 -11.00
CA THR A 91 10.95 1.57 -11.99
C THR A 91 11.97 2.69 -11.87
N TYR A 92 12.13 3.47 -12.93
CA TYR A 92 13.18 4.46 -13.04
C TYR A 92 12.63 5.84 -13.42
N ARG A 93 13.29 6.89 -12.91
CA ARG A 93 13.04 8.29 -13.28
C ARG A 93 11.59 8.74 -13.14
N GLN A 94 10.92 8.30 -12.07
CA GLN A 94 9.56 8.74 -11.79
C GLN A 94 9.55 10.01 -10.93
N PRO A 95 8.69 10.99 -11.25
CA PRO A 95 8.50 12.15 -10.41
C PRO A 95 7.64 11.80 -9.19
N ILE A 96 8.12 12.17 -8.00
CA ILE A 96 7.34 12.15 -6.76
C ILE A 96 7.46 13.54 -6.12
N ASN A 97 6.33 14.21 -5.88
CA ASN A 97 6.28 15.54 -5.25
C ASN A 97 7.21 16.57 -5.90
N GLY A 98 7.33 16.55 -7.23
CA GLY A 98 8.16 17.48 -8.00
C GLY A 98 9.65 17.11 -8.08
N ASN A 99 10.09 16.04 -7.42
CA ASN A 99 11.46 15.52 -7.50
C ASN A 99 11.52 14.26 -8.38
N ILE A 100 12.52 14.17 -9.26
CA ILE A 100 12.75 12.96 -10.04
C ILE A 100 13.62 12.00 -9.23
N HIS A 101 13.06 10.84 -8.91
CA HIS A 101 13.79 9.76 -8.24
C HIS A 101 14.40 8.82 -9.28
N ALA A 102 15.70 8.52 -9.11
CA ALA A 102 16.45 7.71 -10.07
C ALA A 102 15.94 6.25 -10.12
N THR A 103 15.65 5.68 -8.96
CA THR A 103 15.24 4.28 -8.82
C THR A 103 14.19 4.14 -7.73
N LEU A 104 13.10 3.44 -8.01
CA LEU A 104 12.01 3.20 -7.09
C LEU A 104 11.59 1.74 -7.13
N ALA A 105 11.11 1.24 -6.00
CA ALA A 105 10.29 0.03 -5.96
C ALA A 105 8.84 0.42 -6.23
N GLU A 106 8.21 -0.22 -7.19
CA GLU A 106 6.79 -0.11 -7.43
C GLU A 106 6.09 -1.38 -6.93
N ILE A 107 5.03 -1.19 -6.15
CA ILE A 107 4.20 -2.27 -5.63
C ILE A 107 2.78 -2.05 -6.17
N GLU A 108 2.32 -2.95 -7.02
CA GLU A 108 0.96 -2.96 -7.53
C GLU A 108 0.12 -3.94 -6.71
N ILE A 109 -1.03 -3.47 -6.22
CA ILE A 109 -2.04 -4.27 -5.52
C ILE A 109 -3.30 -4.19 -6.36
N SER A 110 -3.70 -5.32 -6.96
CA SER A 110 -4.85 -5.38 -7.86
C SER A 110 -5.99 -6.22 -7.29
N ASP A 111 -7.21 -5.81 -7.59
CA ASP A 111 -8.43 -6.51 -7.21
C ASP A 111 -9.43 -6.59 -8.38
N ASN A 112 -10.29 -7.62 -8.37
CA ASN A 112 -11.35 -7.81 -9.34
C ASN A 112 -12.72 -7.27 -8.86
N GLY A 113 -12.72 -6.29 -7.98
CA GLY A 113 -13.93 -5.60 -7.50
C GLY A 113 -14.58 -4.70 -8.57
N PRO A 114 -15.66 -3.99 -8.21
CA PRO A 114 -16.44 -3.16 -9.14
C PRO A 114 -15.67 -1.93 -9.66
N GLY A 115 -14.57 -1.58 -9.02
CA GLY A 115 -13.84 -0.34 -9.26
C GLY A 115 -14.23 0.77 -8.27
N ILE A 116 -13.74 1.96 -8.57
CA ILE A 116 -14.02 3.17 -7.79
C ILE A 116 -14.93 4.05 -8.64
N ASP A 117 -15.97 4.60 -8.02
CA ASP A 117 -16.86 5.54 -8.69
C ASP A 117 -16.07 6.76 -9.18
N SER A 118 -16.32 7.18 -10.42
CA SER A 118 -15.64 8.32 -11.04
C SER A 118 -15.80 9.63 -10.24
N GLU A 119 -16.90 9.80 -9.55
CA GLU A 119 -17.16 10.98 -8.70
C GLU A 119 -16.21 11.02 -7.48
N LEU A 120 -15.66 9.87 -7.08
CA LEU A 120 -14.76 9.75 -5.94
C LEU A 120 -13.27 9.74 -6.33
N HIS A 121 -12.92 9.69 -7.62
CA HIS A 121 -11.54 9.55 -8.06
C HIS A 121 -10.58 10.57 -7.45
N ASP A 122 -10.99 11.84 -7.40
CA ASP A 122 -10.16 12.92 -6.85
C ASP A 122 -10.15 12.97 -5.32
N GLN A 123 -11.01 12.18 -4.68
CA GLN A 123 -11.28 12.29 -3.24
C GLN A 123 -10.98 11.01 -2.45
N ILE A 124 -10.67 9.88 -3.11
CA ILE A 124 -10.53 8.58 -2.40
C ILE A 124 -9.47 8.56 -1.31
N PHE A 125 -8.49 9.47 -1.41
CA PHE A 125 -7.44 9.63 -0.41
C PHE A 125 -7.76 10.68 0.66
N PHE A 126 -8.92 11.37 0.58
CA PHE A 126 -9.33 12.29 1.63
C PHE A 126 -9.94 11.53 2.81
N PRO A 127 -9.70 11.99 4.05
CA PRO A 127 -10.31 11.37 5.22
C PRO A 127 -11.84 11.41 5.14
N MET A 128 -12.49 10.36 5.65
CA MET A 128 -13.96 10.22 5.72
C MET A 128 -14.67 10.09 4.36
N VAL A 129 -13.93 9.86 3.27
CA VAL A 129 -14.51 9.53 1.97
C VAL A 129 -14.65 8.01 1.87
N SER A 130 -15.88 7.54 1.70
CA SER A 130 -16.21 6.13 1.52
C SER A 130 -17.48 6.02 0.69
N SER A 131 -17.47 5.09 -0.26
CA SER A 131 -18.70 4.68 -0.98
C SER A 131 -19.54 3.67 -0.17
N LYS A 132 -19.05 3.23 0.99
CA LYS A 132 -19.66 2.17 1.82
C LYS A 132 -20.22 2.75 3.10
N GLU A 133 -21.45 2.34 3.45
CA GLU A 133 -22.13 2.77 4.70
C GLU A 133 -21.36 2.34 5.97
N SER A 134 -20.66 1.20 5.93
CA SER A 134 -19.89 0.68 7.06
C SER A 134 -18.40 1.08 7.06
N GLY A 135 -17.93 1.76 6.01
CA GLY A 135 -16.54 2.15 5.86
C GLY A 135 -16.20 3.42 6.63
N SER A 136 -15.14 3.42 7.43
CA SER A 136 -14.68 4.64 8.13
C SER A 136 -14.15 5.73 7.18
N GLY A 137 -13.83 5.38 5.93
CA GLY A 137 -13.21 6.28 4.95
C GLY A 137 -11.81 6.80 5.34
N ILE A 138 -11.16 6.19 6.33
CA ILE A 138 -9.87 6.68 6.87
C ILE A 138 -8.68 5.84 6.38
N GLY A 139 -8.93 4.60 5.93
CA GLY A 139 -7.84 3.65 5.61
C GLY A 139 -6.90 4.12 4.51
N LEU A 140 -7.44 4.62 3.38
CA LEU A 140 -6.64 5.08 2.24
C LEU A 140 -5.89 6.38 2.54
N SER A 141 -6.47 7.30 3.31
CA SER A 141 -5.80 8.53 3.73
C SER A 141 -4.62 8.23 4.66
N ILE A 142 -4.78 7.29 5.61
CA ILE A 142 -3.67 6.82 6.46
C ILE A 142 -2.58 6.15 5.60
N ALA A 143 -2.96 5.32 4.64
CA ALA A 143 -1.99 4.69 3.74
C ALA A 143 -1.19 5.74 2.96
N GLN A 144 -1.86 6.76 2.40
CA GLN A 144 -1.21 7.85 1.67
C GLN A 144 -0.22 8.63 2.58
N ASP A 145 -0.64 8.98 3.79
CA ASP A 145 0.23 9.70 4.73
C ASP A 145 1.48 8.89 5.10
N ILE A 146 1.30 7.59 5.36
CA ILE A 146 2.42 6.70 5.65
C ILE A 146 3.38 6.60 4.46
N ILE A 147 2.87 6.39 3.25
CA ILE A 147 3.70 6.30 2.04
C ILE A 147 4.43 7.61 1.79
N ARG A 148 3.78 8.76 2.02
CA ARG A 148 4.43 10.08 1.93
C ARG A 148 5.55 10.27 2.97
N ILE A 149 5.40 9.79 4.21
CA ILE A 149 6.46 9.79 5.24
C ILE A 149 7.69 8.98 4.76
N HIS A 150 7.48 7.93 3.94
CA HIS A 150 8.55 7.14 3.31
C HIS A 150 9.12 7.79 2.05
N GLY A 151 8.72 9.03 1.71
CA GLY A 151 9.15 9.73 0.50
C GLY A 151 8.51 9.18 -0.78
N GLY A 152 7.50 8.34 -0.64
CA GLY A 152 6.81 7.66 -1.73
C GLY A 152 5.54 8.38 -2.21
N ALA A 153 4.87 7.76 -3.15
CA ALA A 153 3.56 8.16 -3.66
C ALA A 153 2.64 6.94 -3.80
N ILE A 154 1.34 7.20 -3.74
CA ILE A 154 0.30 6.20 -4.02
C ILE A 154 -0.65 6.77 -5.07
N SER A 155 -1.03 5.93 -6.02
CA SER A 155 -2.03 6.21 -7.05
C SER A 155 -2.91 4.99 -7.28
N PHE A 156 -3.95 5.14 -8.07
CA PHE A 156 -4.75 4.02 -8.54
C PHE A 156 -5.09 4.20 -10.01
N ASP A 157 -5.42 3.07 -10.66
CA ASP A 157 -5.87 3.03 -12.05
C ASP A 157 -6.87 1.87 -12.20
N ARG A 158 -7.62 1.85 -13.31
CA ARG A 158 -8.50 0.76 -13.69
C ARG A 158 -8.09 0.19 -15.03
N LYS A 159 -7.62 -1.05 -15.03
CA LYS A 159 -7.21 -1.78 -16.25
C LYS A 159 -7.79 -3.19 -16.26
N ASN A 160 -8.24 -3.65 -17.42
CA ASN A 160 -8.72 -5.03 -17.61
C ASN A 160 -9.76 -5.47 -16.56
N ASN A 161 -10.68 -4.60 -16.18
CA ASN A 161 -11.66 -4.82 -15.11
C ASN A 161 -11.06 -5.03 -13.71
N GLN A 162 -9.81 -4.69 -13.50
CA GLN A 162 -9.16 -4.71 -12.19
C GLN A 162 -8.90 -3.28 -11.70
N THR A 163 -9.10 -3.04 -10.41
CA THR A 163 -8.60 -1.85 -9.73
C THR A 163 -7.16 -2.12 -9.33
N ILE A 164 -6.24 -1.23 -9.64
CA ILE A 164 -4.81 -1.38 -9.34
C ILE A 164 -4.39 -0.18 -8.51
N PHE A 165 -3.97 -0.42 -7.27
CA PHE A 165 -3.28 0.58 -6.46
C PHE A 165 -1.77 0.41 -6.66
N SER A 166 -1.10 1.50 -7.06
CA SER A 166 0.36 1.54 -7.24
C SER A 166 1.01 2.36 -6.14
N ILE A 167 1.96 1.77 -5.43
CA ILE A 167 2.80 2.41 -4.41
C ILE A 167 4.20 2.55 -4.97
N LEU A 168 4.72 3.78 -5.01
CA LEU A 168 6.10 4.07 -5.39
C LEU A 168 6.91 4.40 -4.14
N ILE A 169 8.01 3.69 -3.91
CA ILE A 169 8.94 3.94 -2.79
C ILE A 169 10.34 4.16 -3.33
N PRO A 170 11.01 5.29 -3.01
CA PRO A 170 12.40 5.51 -3.41
C PRO A 170 13.33 4.44 -2.83
N ILE A 171 14.17 3.86 -3.71
CA ILE A 171 15.26 2.98 -3.30
C ILE A 171 16.47 3.88 -3.04
N SER A 172 16.88 3.98 -1.76
CA SER A 172 18.10 4.69 -1.39
C SER A 172 19.31 3.92 -1.91
N ASN A 173 20.03 4.48 -2.87
CA ASN A 173 21.30 3.90 -3.28
C ASN A 173 22.26 3.88 -2.08
N ASN A 174 22.74 2.71 -1.69
CA ASN A 174 23.69 2.50 -0.60
C ASN A 174 25.05 3.26 -0.77
N ILE A 175 25.22 4.02 -1.84
CA ILE A 175 26.45 4.78 -2.14
C ILE A 175 26.68 5.92 -1.14
N GLN A 176 25.66 6.41 -0.44
CA GLN A 176 25.85 7.48 0.55
C GLN A 176 26.34 7.00 1.92
N LYS A 177 26.35 5.69 2.22
CA LYS A 177 26.88 5.14 3.47
C LYS A 177 28.42 5.12 3.54
N ALA A 178 29.11 5.17 2.42
CA ALA A 178 30.58 5.14 2.37
C ALA A 178 31.25 6.51 2.52
N GLN A 179 30.50 7.62 2.55
CA GLN A 179 31.04 8.98 2.62
C GLN A 179 30.82 9.67 3.97
N SER A 180 30.15 8.99 4.93
CA SER A 180 29.91 9.54 6.29
C SER A 180 30.44 8.65 7.42
N ALA A 181 31.40 7.77 7.13
CA ALA A 181 32.11 6.96 8.11
C ALA A 181 33.58 7.40 8.19
#